data_d4fab30bb025ce23617e845d3fb732aa
#
_entry.id   d4fab30bb025ce23617e845d3fb732aa
#
_cell.length_a   1.000
_cell.length_b   1.000
_cell.length_c   1.000
_cell.angle_alpha   90.00
_cell.angle_beta   90.00
_cell.angle_gamma   90.00
#
_symmetry.space_group_name_H-M   'P 1'
#
loop_
_entity.id
_entity.type
_entity.pdbx_description
1 polymer ?
#
loop_
_entity_poly.entity_id
_entity_poly.type
_entity_poly.pdbx_seq_one_letter_code
_entity_poly.pdbx_strand_id
1 'polypeptide(L)'
;ALGTAIIWGLSFLMQHWLERVITRPVEALQKRIETVGSGNFAPDRTVEWNNELGDIGRGINQLAENVDSLMTRRVEDERRKQELEYRMLQNEVNPHFIYNTLNSIRWMATIQHAPGIAEMVTAFARLTKSISKGTQKLVPLQEELALLNDYFTIQQYRYGGDLEIEVSRIESETLCRDCMIPRFTLQPLVENAIFHGLEPKGGHGSVLLDISTDPDTGDVLLRITDDGVGMPPEQVAHLLDEPAEGAEKAEKFRHVGLWNVNRRIRYSFGEGYGLTIESEEDVGTEVTIRLPYQQKGDTHAADITGG
;
A
#
# COMPACT_ATOMS: atom_id res chain seq x y z
N ALA A 1 61.85 -30.36 51.64
CA ALA A 1 61.35 -28.97 51.51
C ALA A 1 61.55 -28.37 50.12
N LEU A 2 62.81 -28.47 49.49
CA LEU A 2 63.02 -27.84 48.15
C LEU A 2 62.28 -28.59 47.03
N GLY A 3 62.27 -29.93 47.06
CA GLY A 3 61.57 -30.75 46.05
C GLY A 3 60.03 -30.56 46.04
N THR A 4 59.43 -30.39 47.21
CA THR A 4 57.98 -30.11 47.33
C THR A 4 57.60 -28.74 46.78
N ALA A 5 58.45 -27.73 47.03
CA ALA A 5 58.21 -26.38 46.50
C ALA A 5 58.30 -26.32 44.96
N ILE A 6 59.24 -27.07 44.35
CA ILE A 6 59.35 -27.17 42.87
C ILE A 6 58.12 -27.86 42.25
N ILE A 7 57.67 -28.99 42.89
CA ILE A 7 56.44 -29.69 42.40
C ILE A 7 55.21 -28.78 42.46
N TRP A 8 55.01 -28.01 43.53
CA TRP A 8 53.91 -27.03 43.66
C TRP A 8 54.01 -25.92 42.64
N GLY A 9 55.22 -25.40 42.41
CA GLY A 9 55.49 -24.38 41.41
C GLY A 9 55.15 -24.87 39.96
N LEU A 10 55.63 -26.09 39.61
CA LEU A 10 55.35 -26.72 38.33
C LEU A 10 53.83 -27.03 38.15
N SER A 11 53.17 -27.52 39.20
CA SER A 11 51.72 -27.76 39.18
C SER A 11 50.95 -26.49 38.99
N PHE A 12 51.33 -25.42 39.68
CA PHE A 12 50.68 -24.11 39.51
C PHE A 12 50.85 -23.52 38.09
N LEU A 13 52.05 -23.59 37.53
CA LEU A 13 52.33 -23.17 36.16
C LEU A 13 51.55 -23.99 35.14
N MET A 14 51.50 -25.32 35.33
CA MET A 14 50.76 -26.21 34.45
C MET A 14 49.24 -25.95 34.50
N GLN A 15 48.69 -25.71 35.71
CA GLN A 15 47.30 -25.39 35.90
C GLN A 15 46.95 -24.04 35.24
N HIS A 16 47.78 -23.03 35.41
CA HIS A 16 47.59 -21.74 34.80
C HIS A 16 47.69 -21.78 33.26
N TRP A 17 48.63 -22.59 32.73
CA TRP A 17 48.76 -22.83 31.30
C TRP A 17 47.54 -23.57 30.74
N LEU A 18 47.03 -24.60 31.39
CA LEU A 18 45.85 -25.37 31.01
C LEU A 18 44.59 -24.51 30.99
N GLU A 19 44.43 -23.68 32.02
CA GLU A 19 43.31 -22.70 32.08
C GLU A 19 43.33 -21.75 30.88
N ARG A 20 44.51 -21.26 30.51
CA ARG A 20 44.61 -20.24 29.42
C ARG A 20 44.51 -20.87 28.04
N VAL A 21 44.97 -22.08 27.83
CA VAL A 21 45.05 -22.72 26.51
C VAL A 21 43.81 -23.56 26.20
N ILE A 22 43.14 -24.11 27.22
CA ILE A 22 42.00 -25.01 27.01
C ILE A 22 40.71 -24.44 27.64
N THR A 23 40.72 -24.16 28.96
CA THR A 23 39.48 -23.89 29.68
C THR A 23 38.80 -22.61 29.18
N ARG A 24 39.50 -21.49 29.11
CA ARG A 24 38.96 -20.20 28.64
C ARG A 24 38.48 -20.22 27.20
N PRO A 25 39.21 -20.79 26.22
CA PRO A 25 38.72 -20.97 24.88
C PRO A 25 37.44 -21.81 24.78
N VAL A 26 37.37 -22.93 25.52
CA VAL A 26 36.19 -23.80 25.55
C VAL A 26 34.96 -23.04 26.11
N GLU A 27 35.12 -22.28 27.19
CA GLU A 27 34.06 -21.43 27.75
C GLU A 27 33.61 -20.36 26.75
N ALA A 28 34.54 -19.76 26.01
CA ALA A 28 34.22 -18.79 24.96
C ALA A 28 33.42 -19.42 23.81
N LEU A 29 33.78 -20.63 23.37
CA LEU A 29 33.01 -21.38 22.35
C LEU A 29 31.61 -21.75 22.85
N GLN A 30 31.50 -22.20 24.12
CA GLN A 30 30.20 -22.49 24.72
C GLN A 30 29.29 -21.24 24.72
N LYS A 31 29.82 -20.10 25.17
CA LYS A 31 29.12 -18.84 25.18
C LYS A 31 28.70 -18.41 23.75
N ARG A 32 29.57 -18.68 22.76
CA ARG A 32 29.24 -18.41 21.35
C ARG A 32 28.06 -19.24 20.87
N ILE A 33 28.03 -20.55 21.21
CA ILE A 33 26.91 -21.44 20.87
C ILE A 33 25.60 -20.93 21.50
N GLU A 34 25.64 -20.53 22.78
CA GLU A 34 24.46 -19.95 23.47
C GLU A 34 23.97 -18.68 22.79
N THR A 35 24.90 -17.79 22.37
CA THR A 35 24.58 -16.55 21.63
C THR A 35 23.92 -16.83 20.30
N VAL A 36 24.44 -17.80 19.52
CA VAL A 36 23.82 -18.24 18.27
C VAL A 36 22.44 -18.87 18.53
N GLY A 37 22.33 -19.71 19.59
CA GLY A 37 21.07 -20.32 20.01
C GLY A 37 20.00 -19.32 20.43
N SER A 38 20.38 -18.12 20.91
CA SER A 38 19.46 -17.03 21.24
C SER A 38 19.06 -16.15 20.04
N GLY A 39 19.53 -16.48 18.82
CA GLY A 39 19.16 -15.78 17.60
C GLY A 39 20.13 -14.68 17.14
N ASN A 40 21.28 -14.53 17.81
CA ASN A 40 22.32 -13.61 17.34
C ASN A 40 23.33 -14.33 16.46
N PHE A 41 23.17 -14.17 15.15
CA PHE A 41 23.99 -14.83 14.13
C PHE A 41 25.21 -14.01 13.67
N ALA A 42 25.39 -12.77 14.16
CA ALA A 42 26.55 -11.94 13.80
C ALA A 42 27.86 -12.66 14.10
N PRO A 43 28.84 -12.75 13.17
CA PRO A 43 30.06 -13.51 13.35
C PRO A 43 30.91 -12.94 14.50
N ASP A 44 31.42 -13.81 15.37
CA ASP A 44 32.33 -13.46 16.46
C ASP A 44 33.74 -13.95 16.15
N ARG A 45 34.59 -13.05 15.70
CA ARG A 45 35.99 -13.36 15.36
C ARG A 45 36.88 -13.62 16.59
N THR A 46 36.41 -13.29 17.79
CA THR A 46 37.21 -13.50 19.02
C THR A 46 37.40 -14.97 19.36
N VAL A 47 36.60 -15.87 18.80
CA VAL A 47 36.68 -17.33 18.96
C VAL A 47 37.47 -18.03 17.83
N GLU A 48 38.11 -17.27 16.92
CA GLU A 48 38.83 -17.79 15.76
C GLU A 48 40.36 -17.80 15.99
N TRP A 49 40.84 -18.62 16.92
CA TRP A 49 42.27 -18.74 17.15
C TRP A 49 42.97 -19.60 16.09
N ASN A 50 44.32 -19.52 16.04
CA ASN A 50 45.15 -20.34 15.12
C ASN A 50 45.48 -21.73 15.74
N ASN A 51 44.44 -22.49 16.10
CA ASN A 51 44.54 -23.85 16.60
C ASN A 51 43.23 -24.59 16.35
N GLU A 52 43.14 -25.87 16.78
CA GLU A 52 41.98 -26.75 16.58
C GLU A 52 40.69 -26.18 17.22
N LEU A 53 40.79 -25.44 18.34
CA LEU A 53 39.66 -24.79 18.98
C LEU A 53 39.15 -23.59 18.14
N GLY A 54 40.08 -22.89 17.49
CA GLY A 54 39.73 -21.83 16.54
C GLY A 54 39.09 -22.37 15.26
N ASP A 55 39.40 -23.58 14.81
CA ASP A 55 38.70 -24.25 13.72
C ASP A 55 37.24 -24.52 14.08
N ILE A 56 36.98 -24.93 15.33
CA ILE A 56 35.60 -25.06 15.83
C ILE A 56 34.88 -23.70 15.86
N GLY A 57 35.56 -22.64 16.31
CA GLY A 57 35.02 -21.29 16.32
C GLY A 57 34.61 -20.81 14.91
N ARG A 58 35.47 -21.03 13.90
CA ARG A 58 35.16 -20.77 12.50
C ARG A 58 33.96 -21.59 12.01
N GLY A 59 33.89 -22.87 12.39
CA GLY A 59 32.77 -23.74 12.06
C GLY A 59 31.43 -23.22 12.62
N ILE A 60 31.44 -22.76 13.90
CA ILE A 60 30.23 -22.19 14.53
C ILE A 60 29.81 -20.90 13.85
N ASN A 61 30.74 -20.00 13.51
CA ASN A 61 30.45 -18.78 12.78
C ASN A 61 29.85 -19.06 11.40
N GLN A 62 30.44 -20.02 10.64
CA GLN A 62 29.90 -20.43 9.34
C GLN A 62 28.48 -21.02 9.43
N LEU A 63 28.22 -21.84 10.47
CA LEU A 63 26.86 -22.35 10.72
C LEU A 63 25.87 -21.23 11.04
N ALA A 64 26.29 -20.24 11.85
CA ALA A 64 25.47 -19.10 12.18
C ALA A 64 25.09 -18.29 10.91
N GLU A 65 26.06 -17.99 10.04
CA GLU A 65 25.82 -17.31 8.76
C GLU A 65 24.88 -18.11 7.84
N ASN A 66 25.06 -19.42 7.77
CA ASN A 66 24.19 -20.30 6.99
C ASN A 66 22.74 -20.29 7.52
N VAL A 67 22.56 -20.34 8.84
CA VAL A 67 21.23 -20.27 9.47
C VAL A 67 20.56 -18.92 9.20
N ASP A 68 21.28 -17.81 9.32
CA ASP A 68 20.77 -16.46 9.03
C ASP A 68 20.31 -16.36 7.58
N SER A 69 21.14 -16.82 6.64
CA SER A 69 20.81 -16.83 5.22
C SER A 69 19.57 -17.70 4.89
N LEU A 70 19.43 -18.86 5.54
CA LEU A 70 18.27 -19.73 5.38
C LEU A 70 17.00 -19.11 5.96
N MET A 71 17.08 -18.44 7.11
CA MET A 71 15.95 -17.73 7.72
C MET A 71 15.49 -16.59 6.82
N THR A 72 16.41 -15.78 6.31
CA THR A 72 16.09 -14.67 5.38
C THR A 72 15.40 -15.19 4.14
N ARG A 73 15.93 -16.24 3.50
CA ARG A 73 15.30 -16.87 2.33
C ARG A 73 13.91 -17.41 2.64
N ARG A 74 13.72 -18.03 3.80
CA ARG A 74 12.43 -18.60 4.20
C ARG A 74 11.36 -17.51 4.39
N VAL A 75 11.75 -16.37 4.95
CA VAL A 75 10.84 -15.20 5.07
C VAL A 75 10.44 -14.67 3.68
N GLU A 76 11.41 -14.57 2.77
CA GLU A 76 11.14 -14.14 1.38
C GLU A 76 10.24 -15.14 0.63
N ASP A 77 10.49 -16.44 0.77
CA ASP A 77 9.68 -17.49 0.13
C ASP A 77 8.24 -17.49 0.66
N GLU A 78 8.06 -17.33 1.99
CA GLU A 78 6.71 -17.26 2.59
C GLU A 78 5.96 -16.02 2.13
N ARG A 79 6.65 -14.86 2.06
CA ARG A 79 6.06 -13.62 1.53
C ARG A 79 5.65 -13.77 0.06
N ARG A 80 6.51 -14.42 -0.74
CA ARG A 80 6.22 -14.69 -2.15
C ARG A 80 5.05 -15.66 -2.32
N LYS A 81 4.97 -16.67 -1.45
CA LYS A 81 3.84 -17.62 -1.43
C LYS A 81 2.54 -16.92 -1.09
N GLN A 82 2.51 -16.07 -0.05
CA GLN A 82 1.33 -15.26 0.30
C GLN A 82 0.90 -14.34 -0.83
N GLU A 83 1.85 -13.73 -1.55
CA GLU A 83 1.54 -12.90 -2.71
C GLU A 83 0.94 -13.72 -3.85
N LEU A 84 1.44 -14.93 -4.11
CA LEU A 84 0.89 -15.85 -5.11
C LEU A 84 -0.50 -16.35 -4.72
N GLU A 85 -0.73 -16.71 -3.47
CA GLU A 85 -2.03 -17.11 -2.93
C GLU A 85 -3.05 -15.95 -3.05
N TYR A 86 -2.64 -14.74 -2.71
CA TYR A 86 -3.47 -13.55 -2.90
C TYR A 86 -3.83 -13.30 -4.35
N ARG A 87 -2.88 -13.44 -5.28
CA ARG A 87 -3.13 -13.33 -6.73
C ARG A 87 -4.03 -14.46 -7.25
N MET A 88 -3.92 -15.69 -6.72
CA MET A 88 -4.82 -16.79 -7.06
C MET A 88 -6.26 -16.50 -6.62
N LEU A 89 -6.46 -16.02 -5.39
CA LEU A 89 -7.78 -15.63 -4.88
C LEU A 89 -8.40 -14.49 -5.69
N GLN A 90 -7.60 -13.53 -6.16
CA GLN A 90 -8.08 -12.48 -7.06
C GLN A 90 -8.51 -13.01 -8.44
N ASN A 91 -7.93 -14.11 -8.91
CA ASN A 91 -8.23 -14.72 -10.20
C ASN A 91 -9.40 -15.73 -10.16
N GLU A 92 -9.96 -16.07 -8.98
CA GLU A 92 -11.12 -16.98 -8.88
C GLU A 92 -12.36 -16.45 -9.59
N VAL A 93 -12.52 -15.15 -9.71
CA VAL A 93 -13.53 -14.54 -10.57
C VAL A 93 -12.94 -14.41 -11.96
N ASN A 94 -13.31 -15.29 -12.89
CA ASN A 94 -12.82 -15.25 -14.27
C ASN A 94 -13.29 -13.96 -14.98
N PRO A 95 -12.42 -12.94 -15.14
CA PRO A 95 -12.83 -11.64 -15.69
C PRO A 95 -13.33 -11.76 -17.13
N HIS A 96 -12.82 -12.72 -17.86
CA HIS A 96 -13.22 -13.01 -19.23
C HIS A 96 -14.66 -13.53 -19.31
N PHE A 97 -15.08 -14.38 -18.35
CA PHE A 97 -16.46 -14.85 -18.28
C PHE A 97 -17.44 -13.69 -18.01
N ILE A 98 -17.10 -12.83 -17.03
CA ILE A 98 -17.92 -11.63 -16.71
C ILE A 98 -18.04 -10.75 -17.96
N TYR A 99 -16.92 -10.46 -18.60
CA TYR A 99 -16.89 -9.60 -19.79
C TYR A 99 -17.73 -10.18 -20.94
N ASN A 100 -17.64 -11.47 -21.21
CA ASN A 100 -18.43 -12.15 -22.25
C ASN A 100 -19.93 -12.15 -21.92
N THR A 101 -20.28 -12.36 -20.66
CA THR A 101 -21.67 -12.32 -20.20
C THR A 101 -22.26 -10.90 -20.36
N LEU A 102 -21.50 -9.86 -19.93
CA LEU A 102 -21.90 -8.48 -20.11
C LEU A 102 -22.08 -8.10 -21.59
N ASN A 103 -21.16 -8.55 -22.46
CA ASN A 103 -21.30 -8.33 -23.89
C ASN A 103 -22.59 -8.99 -24.45
N SER A 104 -22.93 -10.20 -24.01
CA SER A 104 -24.16 -10.87 -24.42
C SER A 104 -25.40 -10.08 -23.98
N ILE A 105 -25.42 -9.55 -22.75
CA ILE A 105 -26.51 -8.72 -22.25
C ILE A 105 -26.62 -7.42 -23.08
N ARG A 106 -25.48 -6.78 -23.39
CA ARG A 106 -25.44 -5.58 -24.24
C ARG A 106 -26.05 -5.85 -25.61
N TRP A 107 -25.69 -6.98 -26.27
CA TRP A 107 -26.27 -7.38 -27.55
C TRP A 107 -27.77 -7.59 -27.46
N MET A 108 -28.27 -8.26 -26.42
CA MET A 108 -29.71 -8.43 -26.21
C MET A 108 -30.42 -7.09 -26.02
N ALA A 109 -29.85 -6.19 -25.22
CA ALA A 109 -30.39 -4.85 -25.01
C ALA A 109 -30.46 -4.03 -26.32
N THR A 110 -29.41 -4.14 -27.16
CA THR A 110 -29.38 -3.49 -28.48
C THR A 110 -30.46 -4.03 -29.41
N ILE A 111 -30.66 -5.35 -29.47
CA ILE A 111 -31.71 -5.99 -30.30
C ILE A 111 -33.12 -5.60 -29.82
N GLN A 112 -33.30 -5.43 -28.51
CA GLN A 112 -34.57 -5.03 -27.90
C GLN A 112 -34.82 -3.49 -27.95
N HIS A 113 -33.94 -2.74 -28.60
CA HIS A 113 -34.01 -1.27 -28.67
C HIS A 113 -34.04 -0.58 -27.28
N ALA A 114 -33.27 -1.14 -26.31
CA ALA A 114 -33.12 -0.61 -24.95
C ALA A 114 -31.75 0.08 -24.79
N PRO A 115 -31.56 1.31 -25.32
CA PRO A 115 -30.24 1.97 -25.36
C PRO A 115 -29.65 2.21 -23.97
N GLY A 116 -30.48 2.60 -22.98
CA GLY A 116 -30.02 2.83 -21.61
C GLY A 116 -29.42 1.57 -20.94
N ILE A 117 -30.04 0.38 -21.17
CA ILE A 117 -29.47 -0.85 -20.67
C ILE A 117 -28.13 -1.17 -21.37
N ALA A 118 -28.07 -0.96 -22.70
CA ALA A 118 -26.86 -1.20 -23.47
C ALA A 118 -25.71 -0.27 -23.01
N GLU A 119 -25.99 0.98 -22.69
CA GLU A 119 -25.05 1.96 -22.20
C GLU A 119 -24.54 1.61 -20.80
N MET A 120 -25.45 1.34 -19.85
CA MET A 120 -25.10 0.92 -18.49
C MET A 120 -24.25 -0.35 -18.47
N VAL A 121 -24.60 -1.37 -19.25
CA VAL A 121 -23.83 -2.61 -19.36
C VAL A 121 -22.45 -2.36 -19.98
N THR A 122 -22.35 -1.42 -20.93
CA THR A 122 -21.07 -1.04 -21.53
C THR A 122 -20.14 -0.35 -20.50
N ALA A 123 -20.67 0.58 -19.71
CA ALA A 123 -19.95 1.24 -18.64
C ALA A 123 -19.48 0.24 -17.58
N PHE A 124 -20.36 -0.67 -17.15
CA PHE A 124 -20.04 -1.72 -16.18
C PHE A 124 -18.95 -2.69 -16.69
N ALA A 125 -19.02 -3.07 -17.98
CA ALA A 125 -17.99 -3.91 -18.59
C ALA A 125 -16.61 -3.24 -18.62
N ARG A 126 -16.55 -1.91 -18.87
CA ARG A 126 -15.30 -1.13 -18.83
C ARG A 126 -14.73 -1.04 -17.41
N LEU A 127 -15.54 -0.76 -16.40
CA LEU A 127 -15.14 -0.77 -14.99
C LEU A 127 -14.58 -2.12 -14.58
N THR A 128 -15.28 -3.21 -14.87
CA THR A 128 -14.84 -4.58 -14.55
C THR A 128 -13.50 -4.93 -15.22
N LYS A 129 -13.32 -4.53 -16.48
CA LYS A 129 -12.06 -4.70 -17.22
C LYS A 129 -10.92 -3.93 -16.59
N SER A 130 -11.19 -2.73 -16.09
CA SER A 130 -10.20 -1.89 -15.44
C SER A 130 -9.72 -2.50 -14.12
N ILE A 131 -10.61 -3.08 -13.31
CA ILE A 131 -10.26 -3.79 -12.08
C ILE A 131 -9.32 -4.98 -12.38
N SER A 132 -9.55 -5.69 -13.47
CA SER A 132 -8.75 -6.85 -13.88
C SER A 132 -7.34 -6.50 -14.40
N LYS A 133 -7.09 -5.26 -14.84
CA LYS A 133 -5.78 -4.79 -15.30
C LYS A 133 -4.78 -4.46 -14.17
N GLY A 134 -5.05 -4.80 -12.97
CA GLY A 134 -4.59 -4.48 -11.64
C GLY A 134 -3.11 -4.40 -11.27
N THR A 135 -2.14 -4.33 -12.20
CA THR A 135 -0.71 -4.28 -11.84
C THR A 135 -0.06 -2.90 -11.94
N GLN A 136 -0.68 -1.94 -12.60
CA GLN A 136 -0.13 -0.58 -12.69
C GLN A 136 -0.48 0.21 -11.42
N LYS A 137 0.55 0.65 -10.70
CA LYS A 137 0.39 1.47 -9.48
C LYS A 137 -0.06 2.91 -9.81
N LEU A 138 0.49 3.50 -10.88
CA LEU A 138 0.18 4.84 -11.36
C LEU A 138 -0.44 4.78 -12.76
N VAL A 139 -1.43 5.62 -13.01
CA VAL A 139 -2.12 5.77 -14.30
C VAL A 139 -2.25 7.25 -14.66
N PRO A 140 -2.36 7.61 -15.96
CA PRO A 140 -2.70 8.97 -16.33
C PRO A 140 -4.05 9.40 -15.72
N LEU A 141 -4.15 10.64 -15.27
CA LEU A 141 -5.39 11.20 -14.72
C LEU A 141 -6.57 11.03 -15.69
N GLN A 142 -6.32 11.11 -16.99
CA GLN A 142 -7.31 10.85 -18.03
C GLN A 142 -7.95 9.46 -17.93
N GLU A 143 -7.19 8.41 -17.53
CA GLU A 143 -7.76 7.07 -17.31
C GLU A 143 -8.72 7.05 -16.11
N GLU A 144 -8.37 7.73 -15.01
CA GLU A 144 -9.23 7.86 -13.83
C GLU A 144 -10.52 8.62 -14.16
N LEU A 145 -10.42 9.69 -14.95
CA LEU A 145 -11.59 10.46 -15.40
C LEU A 145 -12.52 9.63 -16.30
N ALA A 146 -11.95 8.81 -17.18
CA ALA A 146 -12.74 7.89 -18.00
C ALA A 146 -13.48 6.84 -17.17
N LEU A 147 -12.82 6.29 -16.13
CA LEU A 147 -13.45 5.34 -15.21
C LEU A 147 -14.53 6.01 -14.35
N LEU A 148 -14.28 7.24 -13.92
CA LEU A 148 -15.24 8.03 -13.19
C LEU A 148 -16.50 8.30 -14.03
N ASN A 149 -16.34 8.63 -15.31
CA ASN A 149 -17.47 8.82 -16.22
C ASN A 149 -18.28 7.52 -16.44
N ASP A 150 -17.61 6.36 -16.55
CA ASP A 150 -18.30 5.06 -16.62
C ASP A 150 -19.09 4.75 -15.33
N TYR A 151 -18.48 4.99 -14.16
CA TYR A 151 -19.13 4.86 -12.85
C TYR A 151 -20.37 5.78 -12.76
N PHE A 152 -20.21 6.99 -13.18
CA PHE A 152 -21.25 8.00 -13.25
C PHE A 152 -22.46 7.59 -14.09
N THR A 153 -22.21 7.12 -15.31
CA THR A 153 -23.26 6.60 -16.18
C THR A 153 -24.12 5.55 -15.46
N ILE A 154 -23.51 4.66 -14.70
CA ILE A 154 -24.23 3.65 -13.92
C ILE A 154 -25.08 4.30 -12.82
N GLN A 155 -24.54 5.28 -12.10
CA GLN A 155 -25.27 5.93 -11.01
C GLN A 155 -26.44 6.78 -11.51
N GLN A 156 -26.31 7.45 -12.65
CA GLN A 156 -27.43 8.18 -13.25
C GLN A 156 -28.64 7.27 -13.51
N TYR A 157 -28.43 6.06 -14.01
CA TYR A 157 -29.53 5.09 -14.20
C TYR A 157 -30.09 4.57 -12.87
N ARG A 158 -29.28 4.48 -11.80
CA ARG A 158 -29.73 4.06 -10.48
C ARG A 158 -30.60 5.11 -9.79
N TYR A 159 -30.23 6.39 -9.90
CA TYR A 159 -30.92 7.51 -9.24
C TYR A 159 -31.94 8.23 -10.15
N GLY A 160 -32.27 7.68 -11.32
CA GLY A 160 -33.33 8.22 -12.18
C GLY A 160 -33.02 9.55 -12.86
N GLY A 161 -31.77 10.00 -12.86
CA GLY A 161 -31.32 11.25 -13.47
C GLY A 161 -31.33 12.47 -12.53
N ASP A 162 -31.66 12.28 -11.25
CA ASP A 162 -31.69 13.35 -10.25
C ASP A 162 -30.32 13.69 -9.66
N LEU A 163 -29.30 12.95 -10.08
CA LEU A 163 -27.92 13.13 -9.66
C LEU A 163 -27.15 13.84 -10.79
N GLU A 164 -26.61 14.99 -10.51
CA GLU A 164 -25.71 15.70 -11.42
C GLU A 164 -24.25 15.53 -10.94
N ILE A 165 -23.38 15.04 -11.82
CA ILE A 165 -21.93 15.10 -11.62
C ILE A 165 -21.34 15.82 -12.82
N GLU A 166 -20.64 16.88 -12.56
CA GLU A 166 -20.04 17.71 -13.59
C GLU A 166 -18.53 17.85 -13.37
N VAL A 167 -17.75 17.63 -14.41
CA VAL A 167 -16.37 18.10 -14.43
C VAL A 167 -16.42 19.59 -14.80
N SER A 168 -16.48 20.45 -13.77
CA SER A 168 -16.77 21.87 -13.95
C SER A 168 -15.64 22.62 -14.61
N ARG A 169 -14.40 22.22 -14.36
CA ARG A 169 -13.20 22.88 -14.90
C ARG A 169 -12.05 21.91 -15.07
N ILE A 170 -11.50 21.93 -16.29
CA ILE A 170 -10.20 21.34 -16.63
C ILE A 170 -9.32 22.47 -17.14
N GLU A 171 -8.29 22.83 -16.39
CA GLU A 171 -7.37 23.90 -16.76
C GLU A 171 -6.65 23.59 -18.08
N SER A 172 -6.26 22.31 -18.30
CA SER A 172 -5.60 21.86 -19.52
C SER A 172 -5.82 20.35 -19.77
N GLU A 173 -6.18 20.01 -21.02
CA GLU A 173 -6.23 18.58 -21.44
C GLU A 173 -4.88 17.90 -21.36
N THR A 174 -3.79 18.65 -21.55
CA THR A 174 -2.41 18.16 -21.43
C THR A 174 -2.12 17.73 -19.98
N LEU A 175 -2.62 18.51 -18.99
CA LEU A 175 -2.51 18.18 -17.58
C LEU A 175 -3.13 16.81 -17.28
N CYS A 176 -4.36 16.56 -17.78
CA CYS A 176 -5.04 15.28 -17.56
C CYS A 176 -4.33 14.09 -18.21
N ARG A 177 -3.70 14.29 -19.36
CA ARG A 177 -3.01 13.22 -20.08
C ARG A 177 -1.66 12.86 -19.47
N ASP A 178 -0.93 13.86 -18.99
CA ASP A 178 0.47 13.72 -18.60
C ASP A 178 0.64 13.55 -17.07
N CYS A 179 -0.32 14.04 -16.26
CA CYS A 179 -0.31 13.85 -14.80
C CYS A 179 -0.58 12.38 -14.44
N MET A 180 0.32 11.80 -13.62
CA MET A 180 0.19 10.44 -13.13
C MET A 180 -0.42 10.43 -11.73
N ILE A 181 -1.43 9.57 -11.51
CA ILE A 181 -2.16 9.44 -10.25
C ILE A 181 -2.25 7.96 -9.84
N PRO A 182 -2.25 7.62 -8.54
CA PRO A 182 -2.50 6.26 -8.11
C PRO A 182 -3.89 5.80 -8.57
N ARG A 183 -3.96 4.58 -9.10
CA ARG A 183 -5.19 4.02 -9.65
C ARG A 183 -6.30 3.96 -8.59
N PHE A 184 -7.56 4.15 -8.97
CA PHE A 184 -8.74 4.21 -8.09
C PHE A 184 -8.65 5.31 -7.02
N THR A 185 -8.12 6.48 -7.37
CA THR A 185 -8.05 7.64 -6.48
C THR A 185 -9.35 8.43 -6.49
N LEU A 186 -9.89 8.74 -7.68
CA LEU A 186 -11.10 9.59 -7.80
C LEU A 186 -12.39 8.85 -7.42
N GLN A 187 -12.54 7.59 -7.83
CA GLN A 187 -13.75 6.83 -7.62
C GLN A 187 -14.18 6.75 -6.15
N PRO A 188 -13.35 6.40 -5.15
CA PRO A 188 -13.77 6.33 -3.74
C PRO A 188 -14.21 7.68 -3.18
N LEU A 189 -13.66 8.78 -3.69
CA LEU A 189 -14.04 10.13 -3.24
C LEU A 189 -15.42 10.53 -3.75
N VAL A 190 -15.70 10.26 -5.02
CA VAL A 190 -17.03 10.47 -5.61
C VAL A 190 -18.05 9.51 -5.01
N GLU A 191 -17.69 8.26 -4.73
CA GLU A 191 -18.54 7.32 -3.98
C GLU A 191 -18.92 7.89 -2.61
N ASN A 192 -17.98 8.46 -1.87
CA ASN A 192 -18.26 9.09 -0.58
C ASN A 192 -19.19 10.30 -0.73
N ALA A 193 -18.99 11.16 -1.72
CA ALA A 193 -19.86 12.30 -2.00
C ALA A 193 -21.31 11.83 -2.27
N ILE A 194 -21.49 10.80 -3.09
CA ILE A 194 -22.83 10.27 -3.41
C ILE A 194 -23.47 9.59 -2.20
N PHE A 195 -22.83 8.58 -1.60
CA PHE A 195 -23.43 7.73 -0.57
C PHE A 195 -23.57 8.43 0.80
N HIS A 196 -22.63 9.32 1.12
CA HIS A 196 -22.60 9.98 2.42
C HIS A 196 -23.00 11.44 2.38
N GLY A 197 -22.83 12.12 1.23
CA GLY A 197 -23.28 13.49 1.01
C GLY A 197 -24.70 13.56 0.51
N LEU A 198 -24.99 12.95 -0.65
CA LEU A 198 -26.22 13.16 -1.40
C LEU A 198 -27.33 12.15 -1.06
N GLU A 199 -27.02 10.87 -0.84
CA GLU A 199 -28.03 9.84 -0.56
C GLU A 199 -28.87 10.16 0.71
N PRO A 200 -28.29 10.66 1.82
CA PRO A 200 -29.05 11.09 3.00
C PRO A 200 -29.99 12.29 2.71
N LYS A 201 -29.65 13.10 1.69
CA LYS A 201 -30.48 14.25 1.20
C LYS A 201 -31.56 13.82 0.22
N GLY A 202 -31.78 12.52 0.03
CA GLY A 202 -32.78 11.98 -0.89
C GLY A 202 -32.22 11.64 -2.27
N GLY A 203 -30.91 11.65 -2.46
CA GLY A 203 -30.25 11.31 -3.74
C GLY A 203 -30.25 12.44 -4.77
N HIS A 204 -30.66 13.65 -4.37
CA HIS A 204 -30.64 14.84 -5.21
C HIS A 204 -29.44 15.71 -4.86
N GLY A 205 -28.75 16.22 -5.85
CA GLY A 205 -27.66 17.17 -5.69
C GLY A 205 -26.57 17.01 -6.75
N SER A 206 -25.48 17.73 -6.55
CA SER A 206 -24.40 17.81 -7.50
C SER A 206 -23.04 17.45 -6.88
N VAL A 207 -22.20 16.79 -7.68
CA VAL A 207 -20.78 16.61 -7.37
C VAL A 207 -19.98 17.31 -8.47
N LEU A 208 -19.18 18.28 -8.08
CA LEU A 208 -18.33 19.05 -8.99
C LEU A 208 -16.88 18.59 -8.87
N LEU A 209 -16.22 18.35 -9.99
CA LEU A 209 -14.79 18.09 -10.07
C LEU A 209 -14.07 19.23 -10.77
N ASP A 210 -13.15 19.86 -10.08
CA ASP A 210 -12.27 20.90 -10.58
C ASP A 210 -10.82 20.41 -10.65
N ILE A 211 -10.15 20.63 -11.78
CA ILE A 211 -8.77 20.24 -12.01
C ILE A 211 -7.96 21.47 -12.37
N SER A 212 -7.04 21.83 -11.49
CA SER A 212 -6.23 23.04 -11.62
C SER A 212 -4.77 22.78 -11.21
N THR A 213 -3.95 23.77 -11.46
CA THR A 213 -2.54 23.77 -11.04
C THR A 213 -2.35 24.86 -9.98
N ASP A 214 -1.67 24.54 -8.90
CA ASP A 214 -1.26 25.52 -7.88
C ASP A 214 -0.24 26.50 -8.53
N PRO A 215 -0.54 27.80 -8.61
CA PRO A 215 0.34 28.75 -9.29
C PRO A 215 1.69 28.95 -8.61
N ASP A 216 1.80 28.67 -7.30
CA ASP A 216 3.00 28.89 -6.53
C ASP A 216 3.97 27.71 -6.57
N THR A 217 3.42 26.49 -6.57
CA THR A 217 4.21 25.24 -6.46
C THR A 217 4.26 24.45 -7.76
N GLY A 218 3.29 24.67 -8.68
CA GLY A 218 3.11 23.85 -9.87
C GLY A 218 2.48 22.49 -9.62
N ASP A 219 2.03 22.23 -8.37
CA ASP A 219 1.36 20.97 -8.03
C ASP A 219 -0.05 20.90 -8.66
N VAL A 220 -0.51 19.69 -8.91
CA VAL A 220 -1.86 19.44 -9.43
C VAL A 220 -2.84 19.39 -8.25
N LEU A 221 -3.90 20.18 -8.34
CA LEU A 221 -5.00 20.19 -7.38
C LEU A 221 -6.25 19.61 -8.05
N LEU A 222 -6.77 18.53 -7.46
CA LEU A 222 -8.05 17.94 -7.85
C LEU A 222 -9.03 18.19 -6.71
N ARG A 223 -10.07 18.99 -6.96
CA ARG A 223 -11.06 19.36 -5.97
C ARG A 223 -12.38 18.71 -6.30
N ILE A 224 -12.94 17.96 -5.36
CA ILE A 224 -14.24 17.29 -5.46
C ILE A 224 -15.15 17.95 -4.43
N THR A 225 -16.21 18.59 -4.88
CA THR A 225 -17.16 19.30 -4.02
C THR A 225 -18.55 18.71 -4.20
N ASP A 226 -19.22 18.34 -3.11
CA ASP A 226 -20.62 17.94 -3.10
C ASP A 226 -21.47 18.97 -2.32
N ASP A 227 -22.72 19.13 -2.70
CA ASP A 227 -23.73 19.93 -2.01
C ASP A 227 -24.60 19.07 -1.08
N GLY A 228 -24.02 18.03 -0.50
CA GLY A 228 -24.68 17.06 0.36
C GLY A 228 -24.97 17.57 1.77
N VAL A 229 -25.19 16.64 2.71
CA VAL A 229 -25.49 16.96 4.13
C VAL A 229 -24.29 17.49 4.91
N GLY A 230 -23.08 17.38 4.38
CA GLY A 230 -21.86 17.81 5.09
C GLY A 230 -21.58 17.02 6.37
N MET A 231 -20.65 17.54 7.17
CA MET A 231 -20.17 16.91 8.40
C MET A 231 -19.73 17.94 9.43
N PRO A 232 -19.94 17.68 10.75
CA PRO A 232 -19.41 18.53 11.80
C PRO A 232 -17.87 18.46 11.86
N PRO A 233 -17.20 19.53 12.33
CA PRO A 233 -15.74 19.63 12.36
C PRO A 233 -15.05 18.49 13.13
N GLU A 234 -15.72 17.94 14.16
CA GLU A 234 -15.21 16.82 14.95
C GLU A 234 -15.07 15.54 14.11
N GLN A 235 -15.98 15.28 13.18
CA GLN A 235 -15.89 14.15 12.27
C GLN A 235 -14.81 14.35 11.21
N VAL A 236 -14.71 15.55 10.66
CA VAL A 236 -13.69 15.89 9.65
C VAL A 236 -12.28 15.67 10.19
N ALA A 237 -12.03 16.06 11.44
CA ALA A 237 -10.71 15.95 12.08
C ALA A 237 -10.16 14.51 12.12
N HIS A 238 -11.05 13.49 12.14
CA HIS A 238 -10.67 12.08 12.26
C HIS A 238 -10.80 11.26 10.98
N LEU A 239 -11.28 11.85 9.88
CA LEU A 239 -11.53 11.13 8.63
C LEU A 239 -10.27 10.54 7.96
N LEU A 240 -9.12 11.13 8.19
CA LEU A 240 -7.85 10.71 7.64
C LEU A 240 -6.98 9.94 8.65
N ASP A 241 -7.48 9.71 9.87
CA ASP A 241 -6.80 8.90 10.89
C ASP A 241 -6.87 7.41 10.55
N GLU A 242 -5.97 6.61 11.12
CA GLU A 242 -6.00 5.17 10.96
C GLU A 242 -7.26 4.58 11.62
N PRO A 243 -8.06 3.78 10.89
CA PRO A 243 -9.32 3.24 11.42
C PRO A 243 -9.07 2.38 12.66
N ALA A 244 -9.76 2.67 13.77
CA ALA A 244 -9.66 1.88 15.00
C ALA A 244 -10.18 0.45 14.81
N GLU A 245 -9.50 -0.54 15.39
CA GLU A 245 -10.00 -1.91 15.46
C GLU A 245 -11.28 -1.94 16.34
N GLY A 246 -12.43 -2.15 15.70
CA GLY A 246 -13.71 -2.27 16.39
C GLY A 246 -14.78 -1.24 16.02
N ALA A 247 -14.50 -0.29 15.11
CA ALA A 247 -15.50 0.66 14.63
C ALA A 247 -16.69 -0.04 13.93
N GLU A 248 -17.89 0.52 14.02
CA GLU A 248 -19.10 0.01 13.35
C GLU A 248 -18.89 -0.09 11.83
N LYS A 249 -19.50 -1.11 11.19
CA LYS A 249 -19.24 -1.44 9.78
C LYS A 249 -19.44 -0.25 8.82
N ALA A 250 -20.43 0.59 9.06
CA ALA A 250 -20.75 1.73 8.19
C ALA A 250 -19.70 2.87 8.29
N GLU A 251 -19.29 3.23 9.50
CA GLU A 251 -18.19 4.17 9.74
C GLU A 251 -16.87 3.64 9.21
N LYS A 252 -16.60 2.34 9.40
CA LYS A 252 -15.40 1.69 8.90
C LYS A 252 -15.27 1.76 7.39
N PHE A 253 -16.36 1.62 6.62
CA PHE A 253 -16.31 1.73 5.15
C PHE A 253 -15.95 3.14 4.67
N ARG A 254 -16.50 4.18 5.29
CA ARG A 254 -16.23 5.58 4.96
C ARG A 254 -14.78 5.98 5.27
N HIS A 255 -14.31 5.69 6.48
CA HIS A 255 -12.94 5.98 6.91
C HIS A 255 -11.90 5.20 6.09
N VAL A 256 -12.14 3.91 5.83
CA VAL A 256 -11.21 3.05 5.07
C VAL A 256 -11.01 3.56 3.64
N GLY A 257 -12.05 4.12 3.01
CA GLY A 257 -11.95 4.67 1.65
C GLY A 257 -11.00 5.87 1.56
N LEU A 258 -11.28 6.91 2.33
CA LEU A 258 -10.51 8.17 2.32
C LEU A 258 -9.09 7.98 2.87
N TRP A 259 -8.95 7.29 3.98
CA TRP A 259 -7.67 6.98 4.58
C TRP A 259 -6.76 6.18 3.62
N ASN A 260 -7.30 5.15 2.95
CA ASN A 260 -6.54 4.36 1.97
C ASN A 260 -6.08 5.19 0.78
N VAL A 261 -6.93 6.09 0.27
CA VAL A 261 -6.56 6.99 -0.82
C VAL A 261 -5.44 7.92 -0.36
N ASN A 262 -5.59 8.56 0.81
CA ASN A 262 -4.59 9.46 1.39
C ASN A 262 -3.25 8.75 1.59
N ARG A 263 -3.26 7.57 2.24
CA ARG A 263 -2.07 6.76 2.47
C ARG A 263 -1.39 6.34 1.15
N ARG A 264 -2.15 5.99 0.14
CA ARG A 264 -1.63 5.59 -1.18
C ARG A 264 -0.96 6.75 -1.90
N ILE A 265 -1.52 7.96 -1.81
CA ILE A 265 -0.92 9.17 -2.38
C ILE A 265 0.39 9.50 -1.66
N ARG A 266 0.38 9.52 -0.32
CA ARG A 266 1.59 9.76 0.49
C ARG A 266 2.68 8.73 0.25
N TYR A 267 2.30 7.46 0.10
CA TYR A 267 3.26 6.40 -0.23
C TYR A 267 3.90 6.59 -1.62
N SER A 268 3.13 7.09 -2.59
CA SER A 268 3.61 7.26 -3.97
C SER A 268 4.43 8.52 -4.18
N PHE A 269 4.12 9.61 -3.44
CA PHE A 269 4.65 10.95 -3.73
C PHE A 269 5.29 11.63 -2.51
N GLY A 270 5.19 11.06 -1.31
CA GLY A 270 5.73 11.60 -0.07
C GLY A 270 4.70 12.32 0.80
N GLU A 271 5.10 12.63 2.05
CA GLU A 271 4.22 13.19 3.09
C GLU A 271 3.68 14.60 2.81
N GLY A 272 4.28 15.33 1.86
CA GLY A 272 3.81 16.66 1.44
C GLY A 272 2.57 16.65 0.57
N TYR A 273 2.14 15.47 0.11
CA TYR A 273 0.99 15.24 -0.77
C TYR A 273 -0.10 14.45 -0.05
N GLY A 274 -1.32 14.48 -0.58
CA GLY A 274 -2.45 13.76 0.03
C GLY A 274 -3.77 14.49 -0.10
N LEU A 275 -4.67 14.21 0.84
CA LEU A 275 -6.02 14.77 0.91
C LEU A 275 -6.11 15.87 1.97
N THR A 276 -6.87 16.90 1.65
CA THR A 276 -7.41 17.88 2.61
C THR A 276 -8.93 17.87 2.49
N ILE A 277 -9.65 17.91 3.60
CA ILE A 277 -11.10 17.82 3.65
C ILE A 277 -11.64 19.03 4.39
N GLU A 278 -12.60 19.72 3.78
CA GLU A 278 -13.36 20.81 4.37
C GLU A 278 -14.83 20.46 4.26
N SER A 279 -15.62 20.61 5.33
CA SER A 279 -17.04 20.27 5.33
C SER A 279 -17.78 21.13 6.32
N GLU A 280 -19.03 21.47 5.97
CA GLU A 280 -19.97 22.19 6.82
C GLU A 280 -21.33 21.50 6.77
N GLU A 281 -21.96 21.30 7.94
CA GLU A 281 -23.27 20.65 8.04
C GLU A 281 -24.31 21.41 7.21
N ASP A 282 -25.15 20.67 6.49
CA ASP A 282 -26.20 21.16 5.57
C ASP A 282 -25.70 22.01 4.39
N VAL A 283 -24.39 22.16 4.20
CA VAL A 283 -23.79 22.89 3.07
C VAL A 283 -23.16 21.91 2.08
N GLY A 284 -22.29 20.98 2.58
CA GLY A 284 -21.63 19.98 1.75
C GLY A 284 -20.20 19.68 2.17
N THR A 285 -19.47 19.00 1.29
CA THR A 285 -18.08 18.61 1.54
C THR A 285 -17.20 18.94 0.34
N GLU A 286 -16.03 19.47 0.60
CA GLU A 286 -14.96 19.65 -0.38
C GLU A 286 -13.75 18.77 0.00
N VAL A 287 -13.31 17.94 -0.93
CA VAL A 287 -12.09 17.12 -0.81
C VAL A 287 -11.09 17.57 -1.85
N THR A 288 -9.97 18.12 -1.39
CA THR A 288 -8.87 18.55 -2.26
C THR A 288 -7.74 17.50 -2.22
N ILE A 289 -7.33 17.03 -3.40
CA ILE A 289 -6.17 16.17 -3.59
C ILE A 289 -5.02 17.03 -4.10
N ARG A 290 -3.86 16.97 -3.44
CA ARG A 290 -2.62 17.59 -3.91
C ARG A 290 -1.66 16.53 -4.40
N LEU A 291 -1.16 16.68 -5.63
CA LEU A 291 -0.24 15.77 -6.31
C LEU A 291 0.91 16.56 -6.95
N PRO A 292 2.12 15.99 -7.05
CA PRO A 292 3.17 16.60 -7.86
C PRO A 292 2.80 16.47 -9.34
N TYR A 293 3.13 17.46 -10.15
CA TYR A 293 3.05 17.33 -11.59
C TYR A 293 4.20 16.43 -12.09
N GLN A 294 3.95 15.12 -12.13
CA GLN A 294 4.87 14.13 -12.70
C GLN A 294 4.43 13.71 -14.09
N GLN A 295 5.30 13.87 -15.08
CA GLN A 295 5.05 13.40 -16.46
C GLN A 295 5.35 11.89 -16.57
N LYS A 296 4.69 11.24 -17.54
CA LYS A 296 4.80 9.80 -17.85
C LYS A 296 6.25 9.27 -18.07
N GLY A 297 7.27 10.13 -18.10
CA GLY A 297 8.70 9.79 -18.26
C GLY A 297 9.50 9.72 -16.96
N ASP A 298 9.00 10.27 -15.86
CA ASP A 298 9.77 10.48 -14.63
C ASP A 298 9.75 9.28 -13.65
N THR A 299 9.02 8.22 -13.98
CA THR A 299 8.81 7.05 -13.10
C THR A 299 10.04 6.15 -12.90
N HIS A 300 11.19 6.47 -13.52
CA HIS A 300 12.41 5.63 -13.39
C HIS A 300 13.40 6.07 -12.29
N ALA A 301 13.16 7.17 -11.58
CA ALA A 301 14.15 7.70 -10.63
C ALA A 301 13.93 7.25 -9.17
N ALA A 302 12.78 6.71 -8.80
CA ALA A 302 12.45 6.37 -7.40
C ALA A 302 12.84 4.94 -6.96
N ASP A 303 13.16 4.04 -7.90
CA ASP A 303 13.49 2.62 -7.59
C ASP A 303 15.01 2.36 -7.36
N ILE A 304 15.87 3.39 -7.39
CA ILE A 304 17.34 3.19 -7.34
C ILE A 304 17.97 3.65 -5.99
N THR A 305 17.24 4.24 -5.07
CA THR A 305 17.80 4.71 -3.77
C THR A 305 17.24 3.99 -2.55
N GLY A 306 17.12 2.67 -2.61
CA GLY A 306 16.80 1.79 -1.49
C GLY A 306 17.70 0.58 -1.51
N GLY A 307 19.03 0.79 -1.29
CA GLY A 307 19.99 -0.27 -1.00
C GLY A 307 20.08 -0.53 0.49
#